data_16edac71cf53a5b8dc4ad6660f9bd80e
#
_entry.id   16edac71cf53a5b8dc4ad6660f9bd80e
#
_cell.length_a   1.000
_cell.length_b   1.000
_cell.length_c   1.000
_cell.angle_alpha   90.00
_cell.angle_beta   90.00
_cell.angle_gamma   90.00
#
_symmetry.space_group_name_H-M   'P 1'
#
loop_
_entity.id
_entity.type
_entity.pdbx_description
1 polymer ?
#
loop_
_entity_poly.entity_id
_entity_poly.type
_entity_poly.pdbx_seq_one_letter_code
_entity_poly.pdbx_strand_id
1 'polypeptide(L)'
;MNTEPIMLEAPVKDYIWGGRRLIDEFGKHTDAGKAAESWELSTHPAGESIVSDGEFAGMKLSEYIERNGKECLGKNAARFDFFPVLIKLIDAKDNLSIQVHPDDEYAMRVEGEYGKTEMWYIVDCDEGAYLYYGLNREVTKEEFSERIKNNTLLEILNKVRISKGDVFFIPSGTIHAICAGTLICEVQQNSNTTYRVYDYGRTGADGKPRELHIEKAIDVARLSPSPAQKKAEGNVLASCKYFTVEKVLCDGKYELPLGADSFRSLVITNGSGELTVNGITLKLRKGSSIFIPAQAGHAELKGELEAILTRV
;
A
#
# COMPACT_ATOMS: atom_id res chain seq x y z
N MET A 1 1.89 8.10 27.63
CA MET A 1 1.54 7.57 26.29
C MET A 1 0.04 7.76 26.09
N ASN A 2 -0.35 8.47 25.04
CA ASN A 2 -1.74 8.55 24.60
C ASN A 2 -2.12 7.26 23.89
N THR A 3 -3.27 6.68 24.21
CA THR A 3 -3.82 5.45 23.60
C THR A 3 -5.10 5.72 22.79
N GLU A 4 -5.44 6.99 22.57
CA GLU A 4 -6.60 7.40 21.79
C GLU A 4 -6.34 7.16 20.30
N PRO A 5 -7.37 6.74 19.54
CA PRO A 5 -7.27 6.63 18.09
C PRO A 5 -7.16 8.01 17.46
N ILE A 6 -6.38 8.13 16.41
CA ILE A 6 -6.25 9.37 15.63
C ILE A 6 -6.67 9.15 14.19
N MET A 7 -7.38 10.13 13.64
CA MET A 7 -7.68 10.21 12.20
C MET A 7 -6.47 10.76 11.47
N LEU A 8 -6.20 10.23 10.28
CA LEU A 8 -5.11 10.68 9.44
C LEU A 8 -5.63 11.30 8.15
N GLU A 9 -5.04 12.42 7.79
CA GLU A 9 -5.13 13.02 6.46
C GLU A 9 -3.96 12.52 5.63
N ALA A 10 -4.29 11.94 4.48
CA ALA A 10 -3.32 11.31 3.60
C ALA A 10 -2.76 12.30 2.58
N PRO A 11 -1.44 12.41 2.38
CA PRO A 11 -0.88 13.14 1.25
C PRO A 11 -1.27 12.46 -0.06
N VAL A 12 -1.66 13.26 -1.05
CA VAL A 12 -2.12 12.80 -2.36
C VAL A 12 -1.03 13.04 -3.41
N LYS A 13 -0.85 12.08 -4.32
CA LYS A 13 0.06 12.13 -5.46
C LYS A 13 -0.73 12.16 -6.76
N ASP A 14 -0.36 13.04 -7.68
CA ASP A 14 -1.04 13.32 -8.95
C ASP A 14 -0.33 12.74 -10.17
N TYR A 15 0.27 11.56 -10.03
CA TYR A 15 1.03 10.91 -11.11
C TYR A 15 0.23 10.81 -12.41
N ILE A 16 0.96 10.69 -13.55
CA ILE A 16 0.40 10.77 -14.90
C ILE A 16 -0.71 9.75 -15.19
N TRP A 17 -0.69 8.62 -14.52
CA TRP A 17 -1.63 7.50 -14.68
C TRP A 17 -2.85 7.56 -13.74
N GLY A 18 -2.91 8.57 -12.86
CA GLY A 18 -3.97 8.69 -11.86
C GLY A 18 -5.32 9.10 -12.42
N GLY A 19 -6.37 8.65 -11.75
CA GLY A 19 -7.76 8.98 -12.01
C GLY A 19 -8.35 10.02 -11.06
N ARG A 20 -9.66 9.91 -10.84
CA ARG A 20 -10.42 10.78 -9.95
C ARG A 20 -11.18 10.04 -8.85
N ARG A 21 -11.15 8.70 -8.85
CA ARG A 21 -11.92 7.88 -7.91
C ARG A 21 -11.56 8.19 -6.44
N LEU A 22 -10.27 8.46 -6.16
CA LEU A 22 -9.85 8.84 -4.81
C LEU A 22 -10.46 10.17 -4.37
N ILE A 23 -10.68 11.12 -5.27
CA ILE A 23 -11.36 12.39 -5.00
C ILE A 23 -12.86 12.15 -4.87
N ASP A 24 -13.47 11.58 -5.91
CA ASP A 24 -14.91 11.54 -6.09
C ASP A 24 -15.61 10.53 -5.15
N GLU A 25 -14.94 9.40 -4.84
CA GLU A 25 -15.52 8.32 -4.03
C GLU A 25 -14.93 8.24 -2.61
N PHE A 26 -13.65 8.62 -2.41
CA PHE A 26 -12.95 8.51 -1.13
C PHE A 26 -12.78 9.85 -0.42
N GLY A 27 -13.21 10.94 -1.05
CA GLY A 27 -13.15 12.28 -0.48
C GLY A 27 -11.74 12.78 -0.19
N LYS A 28 -10.75 12.35 -1.00
CA LYS A 28 -9.38 12.84 -0.89
C LYS A 28 -9.24 14.22 -1.54
N HIS A 29 -8.43 15.08 -0.94
CA HIS A 29 -8.27 16.47 -1.37
C HIS A 29 -6.96 16.67 -2.11
N THR A 30 -7.02 17.35 -3.26
CA THR A 30 -5.87 17.77 -4.04
C THR A 30 -6.25 18.90 -4.99
N ASP A 31 -5.34 19.84 -5.22
CA ASP A 31 -5.52 20.92 -6.18
C ASP A 31 -5.24 20.49 -7.63
N ALA A 32 -4.67 19.30 -7.83
CA ALA A 32 -4.24 18.80 -9.14
C ALA A 32 -5.38 18.28 -10.03
N GLY A 33 -6.62 18.18 -9.52
CA GLY A 33 -7.79 17.70 -10.26
C GLY A 33 -7.79 16.20 -10.57
N LYS A 34 -6.75 15.45 -10.20
CA LYS A 34 -6.64 14.00 -10.23
C LYS A 34 -5.83 13.51 -9.02
N ALA A 35 -6.05 12.25 -8.63
CA ALA A 35 -5.37 11.63 -7.50
C ALA A 35 -4.97 10.20 -7.88
N ALA A 36 -3.68 9.99 -8.08
CA ALA A 36 -3.14 8.68 -8.44
C ALA A 36 -2.96 7.78 -7.21
N GLU A 37 -2.35 8.34 -6.17
CA GLU A 37 -2.14 7.67 -4.88
C GLU A 37 -2.57 8.58 -3.73
N SER A 38 -3.08 7.95 -2.66
CA SER A 38 -3.33 8.56 -1.37
C SER A 38 -2.64 7.72 -0.30
N TRP A 39 -1.68 8.30 0.43
CA TRP A 39 -0.83 7.57 1.37
C TRP A 39 -1.46 7.59 2.76
N GLU A 40 -2.26 6.57 3.01
CA GLU A 40 -3.18 6.47 4.16
C GLU A 40 -2.45 6.35 5.51
N LEU A 41 -1.33 5.62 5.52
CA LEU A 41 -0.45 5.49 6.68
C LEU A 41 0.99 5.63 6.20
N SER A 42 1.64 6.74 6.51
CA SER A 42 2.99 7.03 6.04
C SER A 42 3.77 7.91 7.00
N THR A 43 5.01 7.50 7.28
CA THR A 43 6.05 8.36 7.85
C THR A 43 7.18 8.61 6.85
N HIS A 44 6.97 8.25 5.59
CA HIS A 44 8.00 8.37 4.55
C HIS A 44 8.24 9.84 4.18
N PRO A 45 9.50 10.32 4.08
CA PRO A 45 9.80 11.73 3.80
C PRO A 45 9.18 12.28 2.52
N ALA A 46 8.94 11.42 1.51
CA ALA A 46 8.27 11.81 0.27
C ALA A 46 6.79 12.17 0.44
N GLY A 47 6.19 11.85 1.59
CA GLY A 47 4.80 12.18 1.91
C GLY A 47 4.35 11.53 3.20
N GLU A 48 4.30 12.30 4.28
CA GLU A 48 3.83 11.83 5.58
C GLU A 48 2.34 12.07 5.75
N SER A 49 1.65 11.13 6.41
CA SER A 49 0.28 11.33 6.87
C SER A 49 0.26 12.33 8.02
N ILE A 50 -0.81 13.14 8.10
CA ILE A 50 -0.96 14.19 9.10
C ILE A 50 -2.15 13.85 9.99
N VAL A 51 -2.03 14.07 11.30
CA VAL A 51 -3.16 13.95 12.23
C VAL A 51 -4.19 15.02 11.89
N SER A 52 -5.43 14.60 11.57
CA SER A 52 -6.43 15.52 11.03
C SER A 52 -7.20 16.29 12.09
N ASP A 53 -7.31 15.76 13.32
CA ASP A 53 -8.15 16.33 14.37
C ASP A 53 -7.60 16.08 15.79
N GLY A 54 -8.28 16.63 16.80
CA GLY A 54 -7.95 16.47 18.21
C GLY A 54 -6.71 17.26 18.66
N GLU A 55 -6.13 16.85 19.79
CA GLU A 55 -4.99 17.53 20.43
C GLU A 55 -3.76 17.61 19.54
N PHE A 56 -3.59 16.63 18.66
CA PHE A 56 -2.39 16.48 17.79
C PHE A 56 -2.63 16.95 16.36
N ALA A 57 -3.76 17.62 16.08
CA ALA A 57 -4.11 18.10 14.75
C ALA A 57 -3.00 18.92 14.09
N GLY A 58 -2.70 18.60 12.80
CA GLY A 58 -1.64 19.23 12.02
C GLY A 58 -0.26 18.62 12.23
N MET A 59 -0.08 17.70 13.17
CA MET A 59 1.19 17.01 13.43
C MET A 59 1.41 15.90 12.40
N LYS A 60 2.61 15.76 11.90
CA LYS A 60 3.01 14.60 11.09
C LYS A 60 2.94 13.32 11.92
N LEU A 61 2.65 12.20 11.29
CA LEU A 61 2.59 10.91 11.99
C LEU A 61 3.93 10.55 12.66
N SER A 62 5.06 10.86 12.04
CA SER A 62 6.39 10.65 12.64
C SER A 62 6.57 11.46 13.92
N GLU A 63 6.18 12.73 13.91
CA GLU A 63 6.24 13.63 15.07
C GLU A 63 5.30 13.17 16.20
N TYR A 64 4.09 12.69 15.83
CA TYR A 64 3.16 12.10 16.79
C TYR A 64 3.77 10.86 17.47
N ILE A 65 4.38 9.96 16.70
CA ILE A 65 5.03 8.75 17.23
C ILE A 65 6.19 9.13 18.17
N GLU A 66 7.00 10.10 17.77
CA GLU A 66 8.12 10.57 18.59
C GLU A 66 7.63 11.18 19.92
N ARG A 67 6.61 12.05 19.85
CA ARG A 67 6.01 12.72 21.03
C ARG A 67 5.29 11.73 21.95
N ASN A 68 4.59 10.75 21.38
CA ASN A 68 3.83 9.75 22.14
C ASN A 68 4.72 8.64 22.72
N GLY A 69 5.95 8.48 22.19
CA GLY A 69 6.88 7.42 22.50
C GLY A 69 6.69 6.21 21.58
N LYS A 70 7.80 5.55 21.23
CA LYS A 70 7.80 4.38 20.31
C LYS A 70 6.97 3.20 20.83
N GLU A 71 6.67 3.17 22.12
CA GLU A 71 5.81 2.16 22.74
C GLU A 71 4.40 2.14 22.15
N CYS A 72 3.94 3.28 21.59
CA CYS A 72 2.65 3.36 20.87
C CYS A 72 2.59 2.46 19.63
N LEU A 73 3.74 2.03 19.11
CA LEU A 73 3.84 1.09 18.00
C LEU A 73 3.72 -0.38 18.44
N GLY A 74 3.92 -0.65 19.74
CA GLY A 74 3.93 -2.00 20.29
C GLY A 74 5.28 -2.71 20.13
N LYS A 75 5.43 -3.81 20.88
CA LYS A 75 6.71 -4.55 20.98
C LYS A 75 7.19 -5.16 19.65
N ASN A 76 6.26 -5.49 18.74
CA ASN A 76 6.62 -6.06 17.45
C ASN A 76 7.34 -5.06 16.55
N ALA A 77 7.07 -3.76 16.72
CA ALA A 77 7.74 -2.71 15.97
C ALA A 77 9.21 -2.49 16.37
N ALA A 78 9.62 -2.95 17.55
CA ALA A 78 10.99 -2.77 18.06
C ALA A 78 12.08 -3.46 17.21
N ARG A 79 11.72 -4.40 16.36
CA ARG A 79 12.64 -5.08 15.43
C ARG A 79 12.98 -4.27 14.17
N PHE A 80 12.35 -3.10 13.98
CA PHE A 80 12.54 -2.26 12.81
C PHE A 80 13.28 -0.97 13.18
N ASP A 81 14.24 -0.57 12.36
CA ASP A 81 15.01 0.66 12.55
C ASP A 81 14.17 1.91 12.27
N PHE A 82 13.26 1.81 11.25
CA PHE A 82 12.32 2.85 10.85
C PHE A 82 10.88 2.36 10.99
N PHE A 83 9.91 3.26 10.88
CA PHE A 83 8.49 2.89 10.83
C PHE A 83 8.26 1.88 9.69
N PRO A 84 7.63 0.71 9.95
CA PRO A 84 7.81 -0.45 9.08
C PRO A 84 6.92 -0.49 7.83
N VAL A 85 5.77 0.18 7.82
CA VAL A 85 4.77 0.04 6.75
C VAL A 85 4.35 1.36 6.13
N LEU A 86 3.96 1.30 4.86
CA LEU A 86 3.31 2.35 4.12
C LEU A 86 2.03 1.76 3.51
N ILE A 87 0.90 2.44 3.69
CA ILE A 87 -0.40 1.99 3.17
C ILE A 87 -0.91 3.05 2.20
N LYS A 88 -1.36 2.61 1.04
CA LYS A 88 -1.87 3.48 -0.02
C LYS A 88 -3.22 3.03 -0.54
N LEU A 89 -4.02 3.97 -0.97
CA LEU A 89 -5.05 3.74 -1.98
C LEU A 89 -4.50 4.21 -3.33
N ILE A 90 -4.69 3.41 -4.37
CA ILE A 90 -4.17 3.66 -5.73
C ILE A 90 -5.31 3.58 -6.73
N ASP A 91 -5.52 4.65 -7.50
CA ASP A 91 -6.48 4.71 -8.61
C ASP A 91 -5.74 4.72 -9.95
N ALA A 92 -5.64 3.57 -10.57
CA ALA A 92 -4.99 3.38 -11.86
C ALA A 92 -5.97 3.60 -13.02
N LYS A 93 -6.13 4.85 -13.46
CA LYS A 93 -6.87 5.16 -14.70
C LYS A 93 -6.14 4.65 -15.94
N ASP A 94 -4.79 4.71 -15.91
CA ASP A 94 -3.91 4.17 -16.94
C ASP A 94 -2.95 3.17 -16.32
N ASN A 95 -2.25 2.37 -17.16
CA ASN A 95 -1.29 1.39 -16.67
C ASN A 95 -0.15 2.06 -15.92
N LEU A 96 0.22 1.53 -14.76
CA LEU A 96 1.48 1.86 -14.12
C LEU A 96 2.65 1.23 -14.91
N SER A 97 3.86 1.71 -14.72
CA SER A 97 5.04 1.09 -15.34
C SER A 97 5.22 -0.36 -14.89
N ILE A 98 5.79 -1.19 -15.75
CA ILE A 98 6.32 -2.47 -15.31
C ILE A 98 7.53 -2.20 -14.42
N GLN A 99 7.56 -2.80 -13.24
CA GLN A 99 8.52 -2.49 -12.20
C GLN A 99 8.88 -3.71 -11.35
N VAL A 100 9.97 -3.58 -10.61
CA VAL A 100 10.40 -4.55 -9.61
C VAL A 100 10.96 -3.80 -8.40
N HIS A 101 10.86 -4.39 -7.23
CA HIS A 101 11.37 -3.83 -5.98
C HIS A 101 12.45 -4.72 -5.38
N PRO A 102 13.50 -4.13 -4.79
CA PRO A 102 14.57 -4.85 -4.10
C PRO A 102 14.09 -5.46 -2.78
N ASP A 103 14.87 -6.40 -2.24
CA ASP A 103 14.79 -6.80 -0.84
C ASP A 103 15.52 -5.82 0.09
N ASP A 104 15.46 -6.08 1.42
CA ASP A 104 16.09 -5.22 2.41
C ASP A 104 17.61 -5.13 2.24
N GLU A 105 18.28 -6.25 1.93
CA GLU A 105 19.74 -6.29 1.81
C GLU A 105 20.24 -5.39 0.68
N TYR A 106 19.61 -5.51 -0.48
CA TYR A 106 19.96 -4.68 -1.63
C TYR A 106 19.55 -3.21 -1.40
N ALA A 107 18.34 -2.96 -0.95
CA ALA A 107 17.80 -1.60 -0.77
C ALA A 107 18.58 -0.81 0.28
N MET A 108 18.86 -1.37 1.44
CA MET A 108 19.63 -0.71 2.49
C MET A 108 21.04 -0.34 2.02
N ARG A 109 21.67 -1.21 1.22
CA ARG A 109 23.03 -0.96 0.70
C ARG A 109 23.07 0.08 -0.41
N VAL A 110 22.05 0.12 -1.28
CA VAL A 110 22.07 0.93 -2.52
C VAL A 110 21.29 2.22 -2.38
N GLU A 111 20.17 2.19 -1.65
CA GLU A 111 19.22 3.32 -1.54
C GLU A 111 19.15 3.90 -0.12
N GLY A 112 19.60 3.16 0.91
CA GLY A 112 19.44 3.55 2.31
C GLY A 112 18.00 3.45 2.83
N GLU A 113 17.15 2.69 2.15
CA GLU A 113 15.75 2.44 2.49
C GLU A 113 15.49 0.94 2.71
N TYR A 114 14.32 0.59 3.25
CA TYR A 114 13.85 -0.79 3.24
C TYR A 114 13.67 -1.31 1.82
N GLY A 115 13.70 -2.62 1.67
CA GLY A 115 13.14 -3.30 0.52
C GLY A 115 11.63 -3.05 0.41
N LYS A 116 11.02 -3.60 -0.64
CA LYS A 116 9.58 -3.37 -0.86
C LYS A 116 8.87 -4.67 -1.18
N THR A 117 8.51 -5.40 -0.14
CA THR A 117 7.49 -6.46 -0.18
C THR A 117 6.14 -5.81 0.06
N GLU A 118 5.15 -6.19 -0.73
CA GLU A 118 3.82 -5.56 -0.71
C GLU A 118 2.70 -6.57 -0.90
N MET A 119 1.49 -6.17 -0.57
CA MET A 119 0.26 -6.86 -0.93
C MET A 119 -0.75 -5.87 -1.49
N TRP A 120 -1.58 -6.33 -2.41
CA TRP A 120 -2.69 -5.57 -2.98
C TRP A 120 -4.01 -6.25 -2.66
N TYR A 121 -4.96 -5.46 -2.18
CA TYR A 121 -6.37 -5.80 -2.12
C TYR A 121 -7.10 -5.04 -3.22
N ILE A 122 -7.78 -5.76 -4.12
CA ILE A 122 -8.56 -5.13 -5.20
C ILE A 122 -9.85 -4.58 -4.60
N VAL A 123 -9.86 -3.27 -4.35
CA VAL A 123 -11.03 -2.57 -3.78
C VAL A 123 -12.15 -2.50 -4.79
N ASP A 124 -11.78 -2.27 -6.06
CA ASP A 124 -12.70 -2.28 -7.19
C ASP A 124 -11.92 -2.34 -8.51
N CYS A 125 -12.57 -2.78 -9.58
CA CYS A 125 -11.96 -2.79 -10.92
C CYS A 125 -13.00 -2.74 -12.03
N ASP A 126 -12.59 -2.24 -13.20
CA ASP A 126 -13.40 -2.25 -14.41
C ASP A 126 -13.54 -3.68 -14.96
N GLU A 127 -14.58 -3.93 -15.74
CA GLU A 127 -14.76 -5.21 -16.43
C GLU A 127 -13.56 -5.52 -17.34
N GLY A 128 -12.98 -6.70 -17.17
CA GLY A 128 -11.83 -7.13 -17.96
C GLY A 128 -10.48 -6.57 -17.52
N ALA A 129 -10.43 -5.82 -16.41
CA ALA A 129 -9.19 -5.34 -15.82
C ALA A 129 -8.22 -6.49 -15.49
N TYR A 130 -6.93 -6.19 -15.50
CA TYR A 130 -5.87 -7.18 -15.28
C TYR A 130 -4.65 -6.53 -14.64
N LEU A 131 -3.76 -7.40 -14.17
CA LEU A 131 -2.43 -7.02 -13.67
C LEU A 131 -1.36 -7.79 -14.46
N TYR A 132 -0.14 -7.25 -14.50
CA TYR A 132 1.02 -8.08 -14.76
C TYR A 132 1.59 -8.57 -13.43
N TYR A 133 1.79 -9.89 -13.31
CA TYR A 133 2.27 -10.50 -12.08
C TYR A 133 3.27 -11.63 -12.38
N GLY A 134 4.55 -11.32 -12.23
CA GLY A 134 5.66 -12.24 -12.43
C GLY A 134 5.84 -12.71 -13.87
N LEU A 135 6.83 -13.58 -14.05
CA LEU A 135 7.16 -14.18 -15.32
C LEU A 135 6.30 -15.43 -15.61
N ASN A 136 6.00 -15.68 -16.88
CA ASN A 136 5.26 -16.86 -17.33
C ASN A 136 6.15 -18.08 -17.56
N ARG A 137 7.46 -17.90 -17.58
CA ARG A 137 8.49 -18.94 -17.67
C ARG A 137 9.81 -18.48 -17.06
N GLU A 138 10.73 -19.37 -16.89
CA GLU A 138 12.11 -19.03 -16.54
C GLU A 138 12.83 -18.34 -17.69
N VAL A 139 13.64 -17.32 -17.38
CA VAL A 139 14.46 -16.57 -18.33
C VAL A 139 15.85 -16.33 -17.75
N THR A 140 16.85 -16.14 -18.61
CA THR A 140 18.19 -15.72 -18.17
C THR A 140 18.27 -14.21 -18.00
N LYS A 141 19.30 -13.70 -17.32
CA LYS A 141 19.55 -12.26 -17.20
C LYS A 141 19.75 -11.59 -18.56
N GLU A 142 20.43 -12.28 -19.46
CA GLU A 142 20.71 -11.82 -20.83
C GLU A 142 19.39 -11.69 -21.61
N GLU A 143 18.54 -12.71 -21.58
CA GLU A 143 17.23 -12.65 -22.21
C GLU A 143 16.36 -11.55 -21.62
N PHE A 144 16.32 -11.43 -20.29
CA PHE A 144 15.54 -10.38 -19.63
C PHE A 144 16.00 -8.98 -20.05
N SER A 145 17.32 -8.73 -20.07
CA SER A 145 17.90 -7.48 -20.55
C SER A 145 17.56 -7.20 -22.02
N GLU A 146 17.66 -8.22 -22.89
CA GLU A 146 17.34 -8.08 -24.30
C GLU A 146 15.88 -7.75 -24.54
N ARG A 147 14.95 -8.39 -23.81
CA ARG A 147 13.53 -8.13 -23.88
C ARG A 147 13.13 -6.72 -23.45
N ILE A 148 13.81 -6.17 -22.45
CA ILE A 148 13.64 -4.77 -22.06
C ILE A 148 14.09 -3.84 -23.20
N LYS A 149 15.29 -4.07 -23.76
CA LYS A 149 15.87 -3.26 -24.85
C LYS A 149 15.04 -3.29 -26.13
N ASN A 150 14.47 -4.45 -26.45
CA ASN A 150 13.69 -4.65 -27.67
C ASN A 150 12.19 -4.38 -27.50
N ASN A 151 11.75 -3.89 -26.31
CA ASN A 151 10.33 -3.62 -25.98
C ASN A 151 9.43 -4.89 -26.12
N THR A 152 9.97 -6.07 -25.86
CA THR A 152 9.23 -7.36 -25.91
C THR A 152 9.02 -7.97 -24.51
N LEU A 153 9.26 -7.21 -23.46
CA LEU A 153 9.15 -7.68 -22.07
C LEU A 153 7.77 -8.27 -21.75
N LEU A 154 6.71 -7.67 -22.27
CA LEU A 154 5.33 -8.09 -22.01
C LEU A 154 5.03 -9.54 -22.46
N GLU A 155 5.79 -10.09 -23.41
CA GLU A 155 5.62 -11.47 -23.92
C GLU A 155 5.99 -12.54 -22.88
N ILE A 156 6.82 -12.18 -21.91
CA ILE A 156 7.26 -13.09 -20.85
C ILE A 156 6.59 -12.83 -19.49
N LEU A 157 5.62 -11.91 -19.44
CA LEU A 157 4.87 -11.60 -18.21
C LEU A 157 3.55 -12.38 -18.14
N ASN A 158 3.14 -12.75 -16.92
CA ASN A 158 1.81 -13.25 -16.67
C ASN A 158 0.81 -12.07 -16.66
N LYS A 159 -0.15 -12.13 -17.56
CA LYS A 159 -1.33 -11.25 -17.56
C LYS A 159 -2.45 -11.94 -16.79
N VAL A 160 -2.78 -11.44 -15.60
CA VAL A 160 -3.74 -12.04 -14.67
C VAL A 160 -4.99 -11.18 -14.61
N ARG A 161 -6.15 -11.73 -14.96
CA ARG A 161 -7.44 -11.06 -14.77
C ARG A 161 -7.74 -10.90 -13.30
N ILE A 162 -8.39 -9.81 -12.95
CA ILE A 162 -8.74 -9.48 -11.57
C ILE A 162 -10.23 -9.24 -11.40
N SER A 163 -10.65 -9.37 -10.16
CA SER A 163 -12.00 -9.06 -9.69
C SER A 163 -11.93 -8.35 -8.34
N LYS A 164 -12.94 -7.58 -8.01
CA LYS A 164 -13.10 -7.00 -6.68
C LYS A 164 -12.96 -8.06 -5.59
N GLY A 165 -12.16 -7.78 -4.58
CA GLY A 165 -11.90 -8.68 -3.46
C GLY A 165 -10.70 -9.61 -3.67
N ASP A 166 -10.11 -9.66 -4.86
CA ASP A 166 -8.88 -10.42 -5.08
C ASP A 166 -7.73 -9.85 -4.27
N VAL A 167 -6.80 -10.74 -3.91
CA VAL A 167 -5.61 -10.41 -3.12
C VAL A 167 -4.37 -10.90 -3.84
N PHE A 168 -3.36 -10.03 -3.94
CA PHE A 168 -2.05 -10.37 -4.51
C PHE A 168 -0.96 -10.07 -3.50
N PHE A 169 -0.15 -11.06 -3.18
CA PHE A 169 1.06 -10.89 -2.37
C PHE A 169 2.27 -10.83 -3.29
N ILE A 170 3.04 -9.74 -3.21
CA ILE A 170 4.14 -9.42 -4.12
C ILE A 170 5.45 -9.36 -3.32
N PRO A 171 6.15 -10.49 -3.20
CA PRO A 171 7.49 -10.50 -2.61
C PRO A 171 8.45 -9.63 -3.43
N SER A 172 9.42 -9.02 -2.77
CA SER A 172 10.55 -8.36 -3.44
C SER A 172 11.15 -9.24 -4.54
N GLY A 173 11.61 -8.63 -5.63
CA GLY A 173 12.10 -9.31 -6.82
C GLY A 173 11.03 -9.76 -7.81
N THR A 174 9.75 -9.68 -7.47
CA THR A 174 8.66 -10.00 -8.40
C THR A 174 8.42 -8.84 -9.37
N ILE A 175 8.47 -9.11 -10.68
CA ILE A 175 8.14 -8.13 -11.71
C ILE A 175 6.63 -8.02 -11.80
N HIS A 176 6.10 -6.79 -11.77
CA HIS A 176 4.66 -6.58 -11.72
C HIS A 176 4.25 -5.21 -12.28
N ALA A 177 2.96 -5.05 -12.54
CA ALA A 177 2.33 -3.74 -12.77
C ALA A 177 0.85 -3.79 -12.48
N ILE A 178 0.34 -2.71 -11.88
CA ILE A 178 -1.08 -2.40 -11.82
C ILE A 178 -1.48 -1.83 -13.18
N CYS A 179 -2.56 -2.39 -13.77
CA CYS A 179 -3.04 -1.94 -15.07
C CYS A 179 -4.31 -1.10 -14.94
N ALA A 180 -4.67 -0.44 -16.03
CA ALA A 180 -5.79 0.51 -16.12
C ALA A 180 -7.11 -0.10 -15.62
N GLY A 181 -7.95 0.75 -15.03
CA GLY A 181 -9.24 0.37 -14.49
C GLY A 181 -9.20 -0.32 -13.12
N THR A 182 -8.09 -0.20 -12.39
CA THR A 182 -7.89 -0.87 -11.11
C THR A 182 -7.84 0.13 -9.97
N LEU A 183 -8.59 -0.14 -8.90
CA LEU A 183 -8.52 0.58 -7.62
C LEU A 183 -8.07 -0.41 -6.53
N ILE A 184 -6.97 -0.14 -5.87
CA ILE A 184 -6.40 -1.03 -4.86
C ILE A 184 -6.13 -0.34 -3.52
N CYS A 185 -6.12 -1.14 -2.46
CA CYS A 185 -5.44 -0.83 -1.22
C CYS A 185 -4.12 -1.61 -1.19
N GLU A 186 -3.02 -0.90 -1.21
CA GLU A 186 -1.66 -1.44 -1.14
C GLU A 186 -1.13 -1.33 0.29
N VAL A 187 -0.67 -2.44 0.84
CA VAL A 187 0.10 -2.47 2.10
C VAL A 187 1.49 -2.97 1.79
N GLN A 188 2.50 -2.17 2.12
CA GLN A 188 3.89 -2.42 1.76
C GLN A 188 4.86 -2.07 2.90
N GLN A 189 6.12 -2.51 2.79
CA GLN A 189 7.18 -1.94 3.60
C GLN A 189 7.28 -0.42 3.36
N ASN A 190 7.72 0.33 4.37
CA ASN A 190 7.85 1.79 4.27
C ASN A 190 9.04 2.18 3.39
N SER A 191 8.86 2.07 2.09
CA SER A 191 9.83 2.35 1.04
C SER A 191 9.15 2.96 -0.18
N ASN A 192 9.84 3.86 -0.87
CA ASN A 192 9.39 4.41 -2.15
C ASN A 192 10.29 3.95 -3.32
N THR A 193 11.18 2.99 -3.07
CA THR A 193 12.11 2.47 -4.06
C THR A 193 11.39 1.68 -5.14
N THR A 194 11.54 2.10 -6.39
CA THR A 194 10.92 1.46 -7.56
C THR A 194 11.90 1.40 -8.72
N TYR A 195 12.22 0.20 -9.19
CA TYR A 195 13.02 -0.01 -10.40
C TYR A 195 12.10 -0.24 -11.59
N ARG A 196 11.92 0.80 -12.37
CA ARG A 196 11.08 0.80 -13.57
C ARG A 196 11.85 0.18 -14.73
N VAL A 197 11.24 -0.79 -15.40
CA VAL A 197 11.85 -1.51 -16.53
C VAL A 197 11.14 -1.25 -17.86
N TYR A 198 9.88 -0.83 -17.84
CA TYR A 198 9.11 -0.50 -19.03
C TYR A 198 8.01 0.49 -18.70
N ASP A 199 7.84 1.52 -19.52
CA ASP A 199 6.87 2.59 -19.29
C ASP A 199 6.05 2.98 -20.52
N TYR A 200 5.85 2.06 -21.43
CA TYR A 200 5.00 2.23 -22.65
C TYR A 200 5.43 3.40 -23.53
N GLY A 201 6.65 3.87 -23.44
CA GLY A 201 7.14 5.05 -24.18
C GLY A 201 6.53 6.38 -23.74
N ARG A 202 5.90 6.44 -22.56
CA ARG A 202 5.26 7.66 -22.05
C ARG A 202 6.30 8.72 -21.65
N THR A 203 5.89 9.98 -21.77
CA THR A 203 6.63 11.12 -21.26
C THR A 203 6.01 11.64 -19.96
N GLY A 204 6.85 12.13 -19.07
CA GLY A 204 6.44 12.85 -17.87
C GLY A 204 5.88 14.25 -18.18
N ALA A 205 5.51 14.99 -17.14
CA ALA A 205 5.01 16.35 -17.27
C ALA A 205 6.03 17.32 -17.88
N ASP A 206 7.32 16.99 -17.78
CA ASP A 206 8.45 17.72 -18.38
C ASP A 206 8.69 17.39 -19.87
N GLY A 207 7.85 16.54 -20.47
CA GLY A 207 7.95 16.07 -21.86
C GLY A 207 9.07 15.05 -22.11
N LYS A 208 9.75 14.57 -21.06
CA LYS A 208 10.81 13.55 -21.17
C LYS A 208 10.32 12.18 -20.76
N PRO A 209 10.86 11.09 -21.33
CA PRO A 209 10.60 9.73 -20.83
C PRO A 209 11.02 9.62 -19.36
N ARG A 210 10.22 8.91 -18.56
CA ARG A 210 10.62 8.61 -17.18
C ARG A 210 11.82 7.65 -17.18
N GLU A 211 12.72 7.85 -16.24
CA GLU A 211 13.93 7.04 -16.10
C GLU A 211 13.61 5.55 -15.93
N LEU A 212 14.36 4.71 -16.63
CA LEU A 212 14.35 3.25 -16.48
C LEU A 212 15.59 2.81 -15.69
N HIS A 213 15.40 1.89 -14.74
CA HIS A 213 16.42 1.40 -13.80
C HIS A 213 16.86 -0.01 -14.18
N ILE A 214 17.27 -0.22 -15.45
CA ILE A 214 17.42 -1.56 -16.05
C ILE A 214 18.44 -2.41 -15.30
N GLU A 215 19.62 -1.88 -15.00
CA GLU A 215 20.70 -2.63 -14.32
C GLU A 215 20.29 -3.06 -12.92
N LYS A 216 19.76 -2.11 -12.11
CA LYS A 216 19.25 -2.41 -10.77
C LYS A 216 18.12 -3.43 -10.80
N ALA A 217 17.24 -3.34 -11.79
CA ALA A 217 16.15 -4.29 -11.96
C ALA A 217 16.65 -5.71 -12.31
N ILE A 218 17.67 -5.84 -13.17
CA ILE A 218 18.30 -7.13 -13.49
C ILE A 218 18.96 -7.75 -12.26
N ASP A 219 19.54 -6.93 -11.39
CA ASP A 219 20.17 -7.41 -10.16
C ASP A 219 19.18 -8.03 -9.18
N VAL A 220 17.97 -7.44 -9.07
CA VAL A 220 17.01 -7.81 -8.03
C VAL A 220 15.86 -8.67 -8.53
N ALA A 221 15.64 -8.74 -9.86
CA ALA A 221 14.51 -9.46 -10.41
C ALA A 221 14.61 -10.97 -10.20
N ARG A 222 13.51 -11.59 -9.76
CA ARG A 222 13.35 -13.04 -9.77
C ARG A 222 13.02 -13.48 -11.19
N LEU A 223 13.94 -14.22 -11.82
CA LEU A 223 13.85 -14.61 -13.22
C LEU A 223 13.22 -16.01 -13.43
N SER A 224 12.54 -16.52 -12.42
CA SER A 224 11.72 -17.74 -12.47
C SER A 224 10.23 -17.41 -12.38
N PRO A 225 9.35 -18.32 -12.82
CA PRO A 225 7.90 -18.12 -12.68
C PRO A 225 7.49 -17.78 -11.26
N SER A 226 6.60 -16.82 -11.12
CA SER A 226 6.03 -16.51 -9.81
C SER A 226 5.08 -17.62 -9.37
N PRO A 227 5.07 -17.99 -8.08
CA PRO A 227 4.13 -18.98 -7.58
C PRO A 227 2.69 -18.46 -7.75
N ALA A 228 1.76 -19.41 -7.93
CA ALA A 228 0.34 -19.08 -7.95
C ALA A 228 -0.05 -18.34 -6.65
N GLN A 229 -0.92 -17.35 -6.78
CA GLN A 229 -1.43 -16.63 -5.62
C GLN A 229 -2.17 -17.58 -4.68
N LYS A 230 -1.88 -17.48 -3.40
CA LYS A 230 -2.65 -18.19 -2.37
C LYS A 230 -3.97 -17.45 -2.16
N LYS A 231 -5.06 -18.21 -2.06
CA LYS A 231 -6.33 -17.62 -1.61
C LYS A 231 -6.20 -17.21 -0.15
N ALA A 232 -6.82 -16.09 0.19
CA ALA A 232 -6.90 -15.64 1.59
C ALA A 232 -7.59 -16.74 2.45
N GLU A 233 -7.08 -16.96 3.65
CA GLU A 233 -7.66 -17.87 4.62
C GLU A 233 -8.46 -17.06 5.65
N GLY A 234 -9.78 -17.19 5.61
CA GLY A 234 -10.67 -16.40 6.48
C GLY A 234 -10.52 -14.90 6.22
N ASN A 235 -10.34 -14.13 7.28
CA ASN A 235 -10.18 -12.67 7.20
C ASN A 235 -8.75 -12.23 6.94
N VAL A 236 -7.75 -13.11 7.09
CA VAL A 236 -6.33 -12.77 6.86
C VAL A 236 -6.06 -12.77 5.36
N LEU A 237 -5.75 -11.58 4.83
CA LEU A 237 -5.45 -11.37 3.41
C LEU A 237 -4.00 -11.71 3.09
N ALA A 238 -3.08 -11.29 3.96
CA ALA A 238 -1.66 -11.57 3.84
C ALA A 238 -0.98 -11.50 5.22
N SER A 239 0.06 -12.31 5.42
CA SER A 239 0.92 -12.24 6.59
C SER A 239 2.35 -12.57 6.20
N CYS A 240 3.30 -11.74 6.63
CA CYS A 240 4.73 -11.92 6.42
C CYS A 240 5.53 -11.35 7.60
N LYS A 241 6.85 -11.33 7.50
CA LYS A 241 7.71 -10.77 8.57
C LYS A 241 7.52 -9.25 8.78
N TYR A 242 6.89 -8.53 7.84
CA TYR A 242 6.76 -7.08 7.89
C TYR A 242 5.40 -6.61 8.36
N PHE A 243 4.34 -7.31 7.96
CA PHE A 243 2.96 -6.93 8.26
C PHE A 243 2.02 -8.16 8.25
N THR A 244 0.91 -8.00 8.93
CA THR A 244 -0.28 -8.84 8.78
C THR A 244 -1.44 -7.92 8.39
N VAL A 245 -2.17 -8.31 7.34
CA VAL A 245 -3.32 -7.58 6.80
C VAL A 245 -4.56 -8.43 6.88
N GLU A 246 -5.62 -7.86 7.43
CA GLU A 246 -6.90 -8.52 7.62
C GLU A 246 -8.01 -7.69 6.98
N LYS A 247 -9.03 -8.37 6.46
CA LYS A 247 -10.27 -7.73 6.01
C LYS A 247 -11.26 -7.73 7.17
N VAL A 248 -11.81 -6.57 7.47
CA VAL A 248 -12.87 -6.39 8.44
C VAL A 248 -14.17 -6.09 7.71
N LEU A 249 -15.20 -6.88 8.00
CA LEU A 249 -16.57 -6.64 7.57
C LEU A 249 -17.39 -6.38 8.82
N CYS A 250 -17.89 -5.16 8.97
CA CYS A 250 -18.80 -4.78 10.03
C CYS A 250 -20.22 -4.67 9.47
N ASP A 251 -21.10 -5.51 9.96
CA ASP A 251 -22.55 -5.49 9.71
C ASP A 251 -23.22 -5.34 11.07
N GLY A 252 -23.57 -4.10 11.41
CA GLY A 252 -24.08 -3.69 12.72
C GLY A 252 -23.00 -3.46 13.75
N LYS A 253 -22.27 -4.50 14.20
CA LYS A 253 -21.25 -4.40 15.26
C LYS A 253 -20.08 -5.35 15.03
N TYR A 254 -18.85 -4.88 15.29
CA TYR A 254 -17.63 -5.68 15.23
C TYR A 254 -16.66 -5.26 16.34
N GLU A 255 -16.21 -6.22 17.15
CA GLU A 255 -15.15 -5.98 18.14
C GLU A 255 -13.79 -6.09 17.48
N LEU A 256 -13.05 -4.97 17.46
CA LEU A 256 -11.74 -4.92 16.83
C LEU A 256 -10.68 -5.49 17.78
N PRO A 257 -9.91 -6.51 17.36
CA PRO A 257 -8.89 -7.10 18.21
C PRO A 257 -7.70 -6.16 18.37
N LEU A 258 -7.60 -5.54 19.52
CA LEU A 258 -6.45 -4.74 19.93
C LEU A 258 -5.51 -5.55 20.83
N GLY A 259 -4.26 -5.10 20.95
CA GLY A 259 -3.26 -5.71 21.80
C GLY A 259 -2.07 -4.80 22.05
N ALA A 260 -1.19 -5.22 22.97
CA ALA A 260 0.03 -4.48 23.29
C ALA A 260 1.19 -4.80 22.34
N ASP A 261 1.03 -5.75 21.45
CA ASP A 261 2.07 -6.26 20.56
C ASP A 261 2.27 -5.37 19.33
N SER A 262 1.23 -4.70 18.85
CA SER A 262 1.31 -3.82 17.68
C SER A 262 0.22 -2.76 17.70
N PHE A 263 0.48 -1.63 17.08
CA PHE A 263 -0.54 -0.67 16.64
C PHE A 263 -1.51 -1.34 15.66
N ARG A 264 -2.62 -0.65 15.35
CA ARG A 264 -3.52 -1.01 14.25
C ARG A 264 -3.69 0.19 13.33
N SER A 265 -3.63 -0.06 12.03
CA SER A 265 -4.09 0.88 11.01
C SER A 265 -5.37 0.36 10.40
N LEU A 266 -6.37 1.22 10.30
CA LEU A 266 -7.67 0.88 9.74
C LEU A 266 -7.98 1.84 8.57
N VAL A 267 -8.12 1.30 7.36
CA VAL A 267 -8.48 2.05 6.15
C VAL A 267 -9.86 1.60 5.69
N ILE A 268 -10.83 2.53 5.66
CA ILE A 268 -12.21 2.22 5.27
C ILE A 268 -12.31 2.20 3.75
N THR A 269 -12.56 1.01 3.19
CA THR A 269 -12.65 0.79 1.74
C THR A 269 -14.07 0.92 1.21
N ASN A 270 -15.09 0.71 2.06
CA ASN A 270 -16.49 0.85 1.69
C ASN A 270 -17.37 1.15 2.92
N GLY A 271 -18.52 1.81 2.70
CA GLY A 271 -19.51 2.06 3.73
C GLY A 271 -19.17 3.17 4.71
N SER A 272 -19.84 3.17 5.86
CA SER A 272 -19.68 4.17 6.91
C SER A 272 -20.09 3.62 8.28
N GLY A 273 -19.66 4.30 9.34
CA GLY A 273 -19.97 3.89 10.71
C GLY A 273 -19.22 4.72 11.75
N GLU A 274 -18.97 4.10 12.89
CA GLU A 274 -18.26 4.71 14.00
C GLU A 274 -17.26 3.71 14.59
N LEU A 275 -16.09 4.22 15.00
CA LEU A 275 -15.13 3.50 15.81
C LEU A 275 -15.10 4.10 17.20
N THR A 276 -15.35 3.30 18.20
CA THR A 276 -15.18 3.69 19.61
C THR A 276 -13.99 2.97 20.21
N VAL A 277 -13.02 3.71 20.74
CA VAL A 277 -11.84 3.19 21.45
C VAL A 277 -11.77 3.89 22.80
N ASN A 278 -11.79 3.12 23.89
CA ASN A 278 -11.72 3.66 25.27
C ASN A 278 -12.72 4.82 25.55
N GLY A 279 -13.91 4.78 24.93
CA GLY A 279 -14.93 5.82 25.08
C GLY A 279 -14.81 7.02 24.11
N ILE A 280 -13.74 7.10 23.34
CA ILE A 280 -13.59 8.08 22.26
C ILE A 280 -14.22 7.52 20.99
N THR A 281 -15.13 8.27 20.38
CA THR A 281 -15.84 7.85 19.16
C THR A 281 -15.44 8.71 17.96
N LEU A 282 -15.00 8.06 16.90
CA LEU A 282 -14.67 8.65 15.60
C LEU A 282 -15.74 8.25 14.58
N LYS A 283 -16.23 9.22 13.79
CA LYS A 283 -17.10 8.96 12.64
C LYS A 283 -16.28 8.50 11.45
N LEU A 284 -16.68 7.40 10.83
CA LEU A 284 -15.99 6.76 9.73
C LEU A 284 -16.80 6.83 8.44
N ARG A 285 -16.12 7.02 7.34
CA ARG A 285 -16.66 6.93 5.98
C ARG A 285 -15.66 6.28 5.05
N LYS A 286 -16.10 5.87 3.89
CA LYS A 286 -15.21 5.43 2.81
C LYS A 286 -14.07 6.45 2.63
N GLY A 287 -12.83 5.99 2.65
CA GLY A 287 -11.63 6.81 2.61
C GLY A 287 -11.11 7.31 3.96
N SER A 288 -11.78 7.02 5.08
CA SER A 288 -11.20 7.30 6.41
C SER A 288 -9.99 6.42 6.67
N SER A 289 -8.94 7.01 7.25
CA SER A 289 -7.73 6.33 7.68
C SER A 289 -7.46 6.62 9.15
N ILE A 290 -7.27 5.57 9.95
CA ILE A 290 -7.14 5.65 11.39
C ILE A 290 -5.88 4.94 11.85
N PHE A 291 -5.12 5.58 12.74
CA PHE A 291 -4.08 4.95 13.51
C PHE A 291 -4.54 4.74 14.95
N ILE A 292 -4.45 3.51 15.44
CA ILE A 292 -4.79 3.12 16.81
C ILE A 292 -3.49 2.67 17.48
N PRO A 293 -3.01 3.38 18.51
CA PRO A 293 -1.80 3.00 19.22
C PRO A 293 -1.91 1.60 19.85
N ALA A 294 -0.80 0.92 19.99
CA ALA A 294 -0.73 -0.28 20.82
C ALA A 294 -1.19 0.02 22.24
N GLN A 295 -1.73 -0.98 22.93
CA GLN A 295 -2.27 -0.89 24.29
C GLN A 295 -3.53 -0.01 24.41
N ALA A 296 -4.19 0.29 23.31
CA ALA A 296 -5.40 1.13 23.31
C ALA A 296 -6.62 0.50 24.02
N GLY A 297 -6.56 -0.76 24.44
CA GLY A 297 -7.62 -1.39 25.21
C GLY A 297 -8.73 -1.97 24.33
N HIS A 298 -10.00 -1.58 24.59
CA HIS A 298 -11.16 -2.09 23.88
C HIS A 298 -11.54 -1.18 22.71
N ALA A 299 -11.84 -1.79 21.57
CA ALA A 299 -12.31 -1.06 20.38
C ALA A 299 -13.51 -1.77 19.73
N GLU A 300 -14.49 -0.97 19.34
CA GLU A 300 -15.75 -1.42 18.75
C GLU A 300 -16.04 -0.59 17.48
N LEU A 301 -16.33 -1.28 16.38
CA LEU A 301 -16.92 -0.70 15.17
C LEU A 301 -18.43 -0.88 15.19
N LYS A 302 -19.17 0.15 14.76
CA LYS A 302 -20.61 0.11 14.51
C LYS A 302 -20.91 0.68 13.14
N GLY A 303 -21.86 0.08 12.44
CA GLY A 303 -22.34 0.53 11.13
C GLY A 303 -22.24 -0.56 10.08
N GLU A 304 -22.30 -0.16 8.82
CA GLU A 304 -22.13 -1.03 7.66
C GLU A 304 -20.88 -0.58 6.90
N LEU A 305 -19.77 -1.29 7.10
CA LEU A 305 -18.49 -0.90 6.48
C LEU A 305 -17.57 -2.09 6.21
N GLU A 306 -16.70 -1.89 5.23
CA GLU A 306 -15.56 -2.73 4.95
C GLU A 306 -14.27 -1.96 5.22
N ALA A 307 -13.31 -2.59 5.86
CA ALA A 307 -12.02 -1.98 6.17
C ALA A 307 -10.86 -2.96 5.97
N ILE A 308 -9.70 -2.40 5.69
CA ILE A 308 -8.42 -3.10 5.73
C ILE A 308 -7.73 -2.74 7.04
N LEU A 309 -7.49 -3.76 7.85
CA LEU A 309 -6.80 -3.68 9.13
C LEU A 309 -5.37 -4.17 8.95
N THR A 310 -4.41 -3.34 9.32
CA THR A 310 -2.98 -3.67 9.22
C THR A 310 -2.31 -3.56 10.59
N ARG A 311 -1.40 -4.51 10.86
CA ARG A 311 -0.50 -4.52 12.02
C ARG A 311 0.86 -5.12 11.65
N VAL A 312 1.86 -4.98 12.52
CA VAL A 312 3.20 -5.56 12.36
C VAL A 312 3.51 -6.62 13.42
#